data_efb016385f2dd6a4ffd83a77dfb0fdaf
#
_entry.id   efb016385f2dd6a4ffd83a77dfb0fdaf
#
_cell.length_a   1.000
_cell.length_b   1.000
_cell.length_c   1.000
_cell.angle_alpha   90.00
_cell.angle_beta   90.00
_cell.angle_gamma   90.00
#
_symmetry.space_group_name_H-M   'P 1'
#
loop_
_entity.id
_entity.type
_entity.pdbx_description
1 polymer ?
#
loop_
_entity_poly.entity_id
_entity_poly.type
_entity_poly.pdbx_seq_one_letter_code
_entity_poly.pdbx_strand_id
1 'polypeptide(L)'
;IDKGLLPHIAHLKRPVIEEDIVRLTEIRIKRISKFDLDKAQQKIEALETDIAEVKNNLAHLIDFAIRYFTHLKKVYGTDKKRQSEIRIFDDVDAKKVVVRNLKLYVNREEGFIGTSLRKDDFICDCSDIDDIIVFTQDGKMQVVKVDSKVFVGKNIIHLAVFKKKDTRTIYNMVYRDGKGGTSFIKRFAVTGVTRDKVYDLTQSKAGSEILYFSPNSNGEAEIISIILRNTGSIKKLKWDLDFADLQVKGRAVRGNTVTKYTIKKIELKEKGVSTLKPRKIWFDETIRRLNLEERGLLLGAFKGDDKLLVVTQHGTLKAVAPELSLHFDESVIHLEKWIPKKPITAVYFDTEKQRYFLKRFLLESVEKEENFIKER
;
A
#
# COMPACT_ATOMS: atom_id res chain seq x y z
N ILE A 1 -14.94 -75.38 -29.89
CA ILE A 1 -14.22 -74.13 -29.78
C ILE A 1 -13.01 -74.36 -28.84
N ASP A 2 -13.22 -74.96 -27.69
CA ASP A 2 -12.19 -75.16 -26.69
C ASP A 2 -11.00 -76.00 -27.17
N LYS A 3 -11.24 -77.13 -27.82
CA LYS A 3 -10.23 -77.98 -28.46
C LYS A 3 -9.44 -77.25 -29.54
N GLY A 4 -10.07 -76.31 -30.26
CA GLY A 4 -9.41 -75.48 -31.28
C GLY A 4 -8.57 -74.38 -30.80
N LEU A 5 -8.77 -73.93 -29.57
CA LEU A 5 -7.97 -72.88 -28.87
C LEU A 5 -6.69 -73.41 -28.23
N LEU A 6 -6.61 -74.71 -27.92
CA LEU A 6 -5.49 -75.35 -27.26
C LEU A 6 -4.10 -74.99 -27.82
N PRO A 7 -3.87 -74.93 -29.17
CA PRO A 7 -2.57 -74.53 -29.71
C PRO A 7 -2.20 -73.10 -29.46
N HIS A 8 -3.17 -72.23 -29.17
CA HIS A 8 -2.99 -70.76 -29.06
C HIS A 8 -3.00 -70.27 -27.59
N ILE A 9 -3.35 -71.15 -26.62
CA ILE A 9 -3.46 -70.81 -25.20
C ILE A 9 -2.09 -70.53 -24.56
N ALA A 10 -1.02 -71.12 -25.08
CA ALA A 10 0.35 -71.07 -24.52
C ALA A 10 0.90 -69.61 -24.36
N HIS A 11 0.40 -68.67 -25.17
CA HIS A 11 0.82 -67.27 -25.14
C HIS A 11 -0.05 -66.36 -24.27
N LEU A 12 -1.14 -66.91 -23.66
CA LEU A 12 -2.07 -66.12 -22.86
C LEU A 12 -1.54 -65.96 -21.41
N LYS A 13 -1.71 -64.79 -20.87
CA LYS A 13 -1.28 -64.44 -19.48
C LYS A 13 -2.21 -65.03 -18.39
N ARG A 14 -3.39 -65.57 -18.77
CA ARG A 14 -4.33 -66.21 -17.88
C ARG A 14 -5.08 -67.35 -18.62
N PRO A 15 -5.66 -68.32 -17.86
CA PRO A 15 -6.50 -69.37 -18.46
C PRO A 15 -7.72 -68.78 -19.17
N VAL A 16 -8.16 -69.44 -20.22
CA VAL A 16 -9.40 -69.10 -20.94
C VAL A 16 -10.59 -69.52 -20.06
N ILE A 17 -11.54 -68.64 -19.86
CA ILE A 17 -12.79 -68.88 -19.16
C ILE A 17 -13.97 -68.94 -20.12
N GLU A 18 -15.10 -69.45 -19.69
CA GLU A 18 -16.31 -69.64 -20.51
C GLU A 18 -16.78 -68.31 -21.15
N GLU A 19 -16.68 -67.21 -20.43
CA GLU A 19 -17.01 -65.86 -20.95
C GLU A 19 -16.14 -65.44 -22.13
N ASP A 20 -14.87 -65.84 -22.19
CA ASP A 20 -13.99 -65.56 -23.34
C ASP A 20 -14.43 -66.36 -24.56
N ILE A 21 -14.90 -67.58 -24.35
CA ILE A 21 -15.44 -68.43 -25.42
C ILE A 21 -16.73 -67.83 -25.98
N VAL A 22 -17.64 -67.37 -25.12
CA VAL A 22 -18.87 -66.66 -25.53
C VAL A 22 -18.53 -65.41 -26.36
N ARG A 23 -17.61 -64.58 -25.91
CA ARG A 23 -17.15 -63.38 -26.62
C ARG A 23 -16.55 -63.72 -28.02
N LEU A 24 -15.84 -64.84 -28.13
CA LEU A 24 -15.33 -65.29 -29.45
C LEU A 24 -16.45 -65.66 -30.41
N THR A 25 -17.56 -66.26 -29.93
CA THR A 25 -18.69 -66.59 -30.75
C THR A 25 -19.53 -65.40 -31.23
N GLU A 26 -19.44 -64.29 -30.51
CA GLU A 26 -20.14 -63.04 -30.85
C GLU A 26 -19.39 -62.22 -31.90
N ILE A 27 -18.15 -62.58 -32.25
CA ILE A 27 -17.40 -61.89 -33.30
C ILE A 27 -18.00 -62.11 -34.66
N ARG A 28 -18.49 -61.08 -35.34
CA ARG A 28 -19.09 -61.13 -36.66
C ARG A 28 -18.07 -61.62 -37.72
N ILE A 29 -18.40 -62.52 -38.57
CA ILE A 29 -17.58 -63.08 -39.66
C ILE A 29 -16.92 -62.00 -40.53
N LYS A 30 -17.61 -60.88 -40.77
CA LYS A 30 -17.08 -59.72 -41.49
C LYS A 30 -15.86 -59.08 -40.76
N ARG A 31 -15.73 -59.20 -39.44
CA ARG A 31 -14.58 -58.72 -38.73
C ARG A 31 -13.40 -59.70 -38.78
N ILE A 32 -13.67 -60.98 -38.82
CA ILE A 32 -12.63 -61.99 -38.87
C ILE A 32 -11.92 -61.95 -40.26
N SER A 33 -12.66 -61.76 -41.37
CA SER A 33 -12.10 -61.67 -42.72
C SER A 33 -11.27 -60.38 -43.00
N LYS A 34 -11.36 -59.35 -42.15
CA LYS A 34 -10.61 -58.10 -42.21
C LYS A 34 -9.64 -57.93 -41.04
N PHE A 35 -9.34 -58.99 -40.35
CA PHE A 35 -8.42 -58.95 -39.23
C PHE A 35 -6.99 -58.74 -39.74
N ASP A 36 -6.40 -57.65 -39.34
CA ASP A 36 -5.01 -57.30 -39.60
C ASP A 36 -4.17 -57.75 -38.40
N LEU A 37 -3.50 -58.88 -38.53
CA LEU A 37 -2.70 -59.49 -37.49
C LEU A 37 -1.58 -58.53 -37.00
N ASP A 38 -0.93 -57.85 -37.96
CA ASP A 38 0.18 -56.96 -37.64
C ASP A 38 -0.29 -55.77 -36.82
N LYS A 39 -1.44 -55.20 -37.15
CA LYS A 39 -2.04 -54.11 -36.36
C LYS A 39 -2.48 -54.56 -34.97
N ALA A 40 -2.97 -55.78 -34.84
CA ALA A 40 -3.31 -56.34 -33.53
C ALA A 40 -2.09 -56.53 -32.66
N GLN A 41 -1.01 -57.06 -33.24
CA GLN A 41 0.28 -57.26 -32.59
C GLN A 41 0.87 -55.93 -32.11
N GLN A 42 0.95 -54.95 -33.00
CA GLN A 42 1.41 -53.58 -32.65
C GLN A 42 0.59 -52.95 -31.50
N LYS A 43 -0.73 -53.19 -31.50
CA LYS A 43 -1.57 -52.67 -30.41
C LYS A 43 -1.33 -53.38 -29.09
N ILE A 44 -1.06 -54.69 -29.14
CA ILE A 44 -0.71 -55.45 -27.91
C ILE A 44 0.64 -54.97 -27.36
N GLU A 45 1.66 -54.84 -28.20
CA GLU A 45 2.97 -54.30 -27.81
C GLU A 45 2.90 -52.90 -27.22
N ALA A 46 2.10 -52.01 -27.83
CA ALA A 46 1.84 -50.69 -27.31
C ALA A 46 1.19 -50.73 -25.92
N LEU A 47 0.17 -51.55 -25.72
CA LEU A 47 -0.51 -51.71 -24.43
C LEU A 47 0.42 -52.33 -23.38
N GLU A 48 1.30 -53.26 -23.74
CA GLU A 48 2.29 -53.84 -22.83
C GLU A 48 3.34 -52.80 -22.39
N THR A 49 3.75 -51.94 -23.33
CA THR A 49 4.63 -50.81 -23.03
C THR A 49 3.97 -49.82 -22.08
N ASP A 50 2.71 -49.44 -22.34
CA ASP A 50 1.94 -48.56 -21.49
C ASP A 50 1.78 -49.13 -20.06
N ILE A 51 1.48 -50.45 -19.97
CA ILE A 51 1.38 -51.14 -18.69
C ILE A 51 2.73 -51.14 -17.93
N ALA A 52 3.83 -51.36 -18.64
CA ALA A 52 5.16 -51.32 -18.02
C ALA A 52 5.49 -49.90 -17.50
N GLU A 53 5.17 -48.88 -18.28
CA GLU A 53 5.35 -47.47 -17.89
C GLU A 53 4.49 -47.12 -16.68
N VAL A 54 3.21 -47.46 -16.66
CA VAL A 54 2.32 -47.23 -15.52
C VAL A 54 2.82 -47.94 -14.26
N LYS A 55 3.25 -49.20 -14.38
CA LYS A 55 3.83 -49.92 -13.23
C LYS A 55 5.11 -49.25 -12.70
N ASN A 56 5.97 -48.77 -13.57
CA ASN A 56 7.17 -48.02 -13.18
C ASN A 56 6.79 -46.70 -12.50
N ASN A 57 5.83 -45.97 -13.04
CA ASN A 57 5.34 -44.72 -12.44
C ASN A 57 4.70 -44.94 -11.06
N LEU A 58 3.99 -46.08 -10.86
CA LEU A 58 3.45 -46.45 -9.54
C LEU A 58 4.55 -46.80 -8.53
N ALA A 59 5.60 -47.52 -8.98
CA ALA A 59 6.74 -47.82 -8.11
C ALA A 59 7.54 -46.56 -7.71
N HIS A 60 7.52 -45.52 -8.54
CA HIS A 60 8.23 -44.24 -8.34
C HIS A 60 7.26 -43.06 -8.38
N LEU A 61 6.20 -43.16 -7.58
CA LEU A 61 5.09 -42.20 -7.62
C LEU A 61 5.51 -40.77 -7.31
N ILE A 62 6.46 -40.58 -6.41
CA ILE A 62 6.95 -39.24 -6.05
C ILE A 62 7.67 -38.58 -7.22
N ASP A 63 8.54 -39.34 -7.90
CA ASP A 63 9.30 -38.82 -9.06
C ASP A 63 8.36 -38.54 -10.23
N PHE A 64 7.35 -39.37 -10.43
CA PHE A 64 6.29 -39.13 -11.41
C PHE A 64 5.54 -37.85 -11.10
N ALA A 65 5.12 -37.62 -9.86
CA ALA A 65 4.39 -36.42 -9.45
C ALA A 65 5.27 -35.17 -9.63
N ILE A 66 6.55 -35.22 -9.27
CA ILE A 66 7.49 -34.10 -9.45
C ILE A 66 7.63 -33.75 -10.94
N ARG A 67 7.79 -34.75 -11.81
CA ARG A 67 7.90 -34.52 -13.25
C ARG A 67 6.61 -33.94 -13.83
N TYR A 68 5.46 -34.45 -13.41
CA TYR A 68 4.14 -33.98 -13.85
C TYR A 68 3.91 -32.51 -13.46
N PHE A 69 4.12 -32.15 -12.19
CA PHE A 69 3.96 -30.76 -11.74
C PHE A 69 5.01 -29.82 -12.32
N THR A 70 6.24 -30.29 -12.56
CA THR A 70 7.26 -29.50 -13.25
C THR A 70 6.85 -29.19 -14.69
N HIS A 71 6.26 -30.16 -15.38
CA HIS A 71 5.71 -29.96 -16.72
C HIS A 71 4.55 -28.95 -16.71
N LEU A 72 3.59 -29.10 -15.79
CA LEU A 72 2.49 -28.14 -15.64
C LEU A 72 3.01 -26.70 -15.36
N LYS A 73 4.01 -26.59 -14.49
CA LYS A 73 4.63 -25.29 -14.20
C LYS A 73 5.27 -24.67 -15.44
N LYS A 74 5.92 -25.48 -16.29
CA LYS A 74 6.57 -25.02 -17.53
C LYS A 74 5.54 -24.55 -18.55
N VAL A 75 4.44 -25.28 -18.72
CA VAL A 75 3.41 -25.01 -19.75
C VAL A 75 2.44 -23.90 -19.33
N TYR A 76 2.00 -23.91 -18.07
CA TYR A 76 0.91 -23.05 -17.59
C TYR A 76 1.33 -22.05 -16.50
N GLY A 77 2.58 -22.07 -16.04
CA GLY A 77 3.02 -21.30 -14.87
C GLY A 77 3.52 -19.90 -15.16
N THR A 78 3.67 -19.51 -16.44
CA THR A 78 4.30 -18.24 -16.83
C THR A 78 3.57 -17.04 -16.24
N ASP A 79 2.23 -17.07 -16.21
CA ASP A 79 1.37 -15.98 -15.72
C ASP A 79 0.78 -16.26 -14.33
N LYS A 80 1.14 -17.40 -13.71
CA LYS A 80 0.56 -17.88 -12.45
C LYS A 80 1.57 -17.85 -11.31
N LYS A 81 2.17 -16.68 -11.07
CA LYS A 81 3.04 -16.48 -9.89
C LYS A 81 2.23 -16.63 -8.62
N ARG A 82 2.84 -17.27 -7.62
CA ARG A 82 2.21 -17.41 -6.30
C ARG A 82 1.98 -16.02 -5.69
N GLN A 83 0.74 -15.70 -5.39
CA GLN A 83 0.34 -14.45 -4.73
C GLN A 83 0.22 -14.62 -3.21
N SER A 84 0.09 -15.87 -2.72
CA SER A 84 0.03 -16.16 -1.29
C SER A 84 1.43 -16.23 -0.70
N GLU A 85 1.65 -15.54 0.40
CA GLU A 85 2.88 -15.53 1.18
C GLU A 85 2.64 -16.22 2.54
N ILE A 86 3.51 -17.16 2.91
CA ILE A 86 3.45 -17.79 4.24
C ILE A 86 4.21 -16.87 5.18
N ARG A 87 3.49 -16.23 6.12
CA ARG A 87 4.08 -15.39 7.18
C ARG A 87 3.75 -15.99 8.55
N ILE A 88 4.68 -15.85 9.47
CA ILE A 88 4.43 -16.11 10.88
C ILE A 88 3.58 -14.93 11.41
N PHE A 89 2.61 -15.21 12.27
CA PHE A 89 1.70 -14.18 12.82
C PHE A 89 2.44 -13.03 13.52
N ASP A 90 3.62 -13.27 14.04
CA ASP A 90 4.47 -12.26 14.68
C ASP A 90 4.98 -11.18 13.71
N ASP A 91 5.00 -11.47 12.40
CA ASP A 91 5.40 -10.52 11.35
C ASP A 91 4.21 -9.68 10.83
N VAL A 92 2.98 -10.06 11.20
CA VAL A 92 1.78 -9.29 10.83
C VAL A 92 1.63 -8.14 11.83
N ASP A 93 1.96 -6.94 11.41
CA ASP A 93 1.67 -5.74 12.19
C ASP A 93 0.15 -5.60 12.33
N ALA A 94 -0.39 -5.98 13.51
CA ALA A 94 -1.82 -5.97 13.80
C ALA A 94 -2.46 -4.61 13.44
N LYS A 95 -1.70 -3.51 13.55
CA LYS A 95 -2.13 -2.16 13.17
C LYS A 95 -2.43 -1.98 11.68
N LYS A 96 -1.91 -2.85 10.80
CA LYS A 96 -2.17 -2.78 9.34
C LYS A 96 -3.49 -3.43 8.95
N VAL A 97 -4.05 -4.32 9.78
CA VAL A 97 -5.25 -5.13 9.48
C VAL A 97 -6.50 -4.58 10.17
N VAL A 98 -6.34 -3.75 11.19
CA VAL A 98 -7.45 -3.25 12.02
C VAL A 98 -8.26 -2.18 11.29
N VAL A 99 -9.58 -2.38 11.30
CA VAL A 99 -10.55 -1.42 10.78
C VAL A 99 -10.64 -0.21 11.72
N ARG A 100 -10.50 0.99 11.18
CA ARG A 100 -10.68 2.24 11.92
C ARG A 100 -12.16 2.56 12.04
N ASN A 101 -12.77 2.14 13.13
CA ASN A 101 -14.20 2.27 13.40
C ASN A 101 -14.54 3.27 14.53
N LEU A 102 -13.54 3.84 15.16
CA LEU A 102 -13.70 4.82 16.23
C LEU A 102 -13.40 6.23 15.72
N LYS A 103 -14.11 7.22 16.24
CA LYS A 103 -13.90 8.64 15.95
C LYS A 103 -13.19 9.32 17.09
N LEU A 104 -12.08 9.98 16.82
CA LEU A 104 -11.31 10.76 17.80
C LEU A 104 -11.77 12.21 17.80
N TYR A 105 -12.03 12.73 18.99
CA TYR A 105 -12.41 14.11 19.24
C TYR A 105 -11.42 14.78 20.20
N VAL A 106 -11.40 16.12 20.19
CA VAL A 106 -10.52 16.94 21.05
C VAL A 106 -11.22 18.14 21.63
N ASN A 107 -11.02 18.37 22.92
CA ASN A 107 -11.25 19.64 23.58
C ASN A 107 -9.90 20.32 23.83
N ARG A 108 -9.55 21.28 22.97
CA ARG A 108 -8.21 21.90 22.95
C ARG A 108 -7.96 22.76 24.18
N GLU A 109 -8.97 23.45 24.67
CA GLU A 109 -8.86 24.37 25.80
C GLU A 109 -8.76 23.63 27.13
N GLU A 110 -9.63 22.65 27.33
CA GLU A 110 -9.63 21.84 28.54
C GLU A 110 -8.55 20.77 28.57
N GLY A 111 -8.00 20.42 27.40
CA GLY A 111 -6.89 19.48 27.26
C GLY A 111 -7.29 18.01 27.29
N PHE A 112 -8.51 17.68 26.82
CA PHE A 112 -8.99 16.31 26.73
C PHE A 112 -9.06 15.84 25.28
N ILE A 113 -8.75 14.55 25.09
CA ILE A 113 -8.95 13.82 23.84
C ILE A 113 -9.72 12.53 24.14
N GLY A 114 -10.47 12.00 23.18
CA GLY A 114 -11.15 10.71 23.35
C GLY A 114 -12.25 10.44 22.35
N THR A 115 -12.80 9.24 22.44
CA THR A 115 -13.86 8.76 21.51
C THR A 115 -15.27 9.13 22.00
N SER A 116 -15.43 9.50 23.27
CA SER A 116 -16.74 9.88 23.85
C SER A 116 -17.04 11.38 23.78
N LEU A 117 -16.11 12.21 23.35
CA LEU A 117 -16.20 13.68 23.31
C LEU A 117 -16.93 14.16 22.04
N ARG A 118 -18.14 13.65 21.76
CA ARG A 118 -18.88 13.89 20.52
C ARG A 118 -19.35 15.33 20.30
N LYS A 119 -19.29 16.17 21.31
CA LYS A 119 -19.64 17.61 21.24
C LYS A 119 -18.45 18.50 20.90
N ASP A 120 -17.25 17.93 20.94
CA ASP A 120 -15.99 18.62 20.67
C ASP A 120 -15.53 18.41 19.23
N ASP A 121 -14.37 18.96 18.86
CA ASP A 121 -13.86 18.94 17.49
C ASP A 121 -13.48 17.51 17.05
N PHE A 122 -14.04 17.04 15.94
CA PHE A 122 -13.64 15.79 15.30
C PHE A 122 -12.27 15.95 14.62
N ILE A 123 -11.38 14.95 14.81
CA ILE A 123 -10.02 14.95 14.25
C ILE A 123 -9.85 13.91 13.15
N CYS A 124 -10.07 12.66 13.45
CA CYS A 124 -9.88 11.56 12.50
C CYS A 124 -10.54 10.27 12.97
N ASP A 125 -10.65 9.32 12.06
CA ASP A 125 -11.00 7.94 12.39
C ASP A 125 -9.76 7.21 12.91
N CYS A 126 -9.92 6.41 13.96
CA CYS A 126 -8.87 5.64 14.61
C CYS A 126 -9.38 4.26 15.05
N SER A 127 -8.50 3.45 15.59
CA SER A 127 -8.78 2.15 16.19
C SER A 127 -8.49 2.21 17.70
N ASP A 128 -9.06 1.28 18.44
CA ASP A 128 -8.80 1.06 19.88
C ASP A 128 -7.36 0.66 20.20
N ILE A 129 -6.62 0.16 19.21
CA ILE A 129 -5.19 -0.19 19.35
C ILE A 129 -4.24 0.91 18.90
N ASP A 130 -4.74 2.01 18.33
CA ASP A 130 -3.91 3.12 17.90
C ASP A 130 -3.36 3.91 19.10
N ASP A 131 -2.22 4.54 18.87
CA ASP A 131 -1.64 5.53 19.77
C ASP A 131 -1.86 6.92 19.16
N ILE A 132 -2.10 7.92 20.00
CA ILE A 132 -2.29 9.32 19.59
C ILE A 132 -1.11 10.14 20.06
N ILE A 133 -0.44 10.81 19.13
CA ILE A 133 0.59 11.83 19.46
C ILE A 133 -0.09 13.18 19.65
N VAL A 134 0.30 13.88 20.72
CA VAL A 134 -0.27 15.18 21.09
C VAL A 134 0.85 16.17 21.32
N PHE A 135 0.66 17.41 20.85
CA PHE A 135 1.54 18.54 21.08
C PHE A 135 0.78 19.70 21.70
N THR A 136 1.37 20.33 22.71
CA THR A 136 0.78 21.48 23.42
C THR A 136 1.61 22.74 23.22
N GLN A 137 0.99 23.90 23.36
CA GLN A 137 1.61 25.21 23.08
C GLN A 137 2.81 25.50 23.98
N ASP A 138 2.86 24.95 25.20
CA ASP A 138 3.98 25.08 26.14
C ASP A 138 5.20 24.21 25.74
N GLY A 139 5.16 23.56 24.56
CA GLY A 139 6.27 22.77 24.03
C GLY A 139 6.36 21.35 24.55
N LYS A 140 5.27 20.81 25.11
CA LYS A 140 5.21 19.42 25.54
C LYS A 140 4.67 18.53 24.41
N MET A 141 5.13 17.28 24.40
CA MET A 141 4.68 16.24 23.50
C MET A 141 4.52 14.94 24.27
N GLN A 142 3.45 14.20 24.04
CA GLN A 142 3.26 12.86 24.57
C GLN A 142 2.52 11.97 23.57
N VAL A 143 2.61 10.66 23.80
CA VAL A 143 1.85 9.66 23.06
C VAL A 143 1.03 8.86 24.04
N VAL A 144 -0.28 8.80 23.83
CA VAL A 144 -1.24 8.09 24.67
C VAL A 144 -2.03 7.08 23.85
N LYS A 145 -2.57 6.06 24.50
CA LYS A 145 -3.48 5.11 23.84
C LYS A 145 -4.83 5.77 23.57
N VAL A 146 -5.53 5.35 22.53
CA VAL A 146 -6.94 5.71 22.30
C VAL A 146 -7.80 5.22 23.46
N ASP A 147 -8.59 6.11 24.04
CA ASP A 147 -9.53 5.82 25.12
C ASP A 147 -10.80 6.68 24.97
N SER A 148 -11.75 6.47 25.85
CA SER A 148 -13.02 7.22 25.92
C SER A 148 -12.79 8.71 26.22
N LYS A 149 -11.95 9.03 27.19
CA LYS A 149 -11.53 10.38 27.58
C LYS A 149 -10.21 10.36 28.33
N VAL A 150 -9.20 11.07 27.81
CA VAL A 150 -7.86 11.19 28.39
C VAL A 150 -7.47 12.65 28.49
N PHE A 151 -6.92 13.06 29.62
CA PHE A 151 -6.31 14.37 29.78
C PHE A 151 -4.86 14.34 29.27
N VAL A 152 -4.52 15.26 28.36
CA VAL A 152 -3.22 15.33 27.69
C VAL A 152 -2.54 16.69 27.79
N GLY A 153 -3.07 17.59 28.62
CA GLY A 153 -2.57 18.95 28.77
C GLY A 153 -3.39 19.98 27.99
N LYS A 154 -3.47 21.18 28.54
CA LYS A 154 -4.23 22.30 27.95
C LYS A 154 -3.52 22.89 26.72
N ASN A 155 -4.27 23.65 25.93
CA ASN A 155 -3.77 24.35 24.74
C ASN A 155 -3.11 23.40 23.72
N ILE A 156 -3.86 22.36 23.34
CA ILE A 156 -3.41 21.38 22.32
C ILE A 156 -3.32 22.08 20.96
N ILE A 157 -2.12 22.11 20.37
CA ILE A 157 -1.87 22.72 19.05
C ILE A 157 -1.98 21.71 17.91
N HIS A 158 -1.62 20.43 18.17
CA HIS A 158 -1.71 19.37 17.17
C HIS A 158 -1.90 18.01 17.83
N LEU A 159 -2.70 17.15 17.19
CA LEU A 159 -2.79 15.73 17.50
C LEU A 159 -3.08 14.90 16.24
N ALA A 160 -2.59 13.68 16.22
CA ALA A 160 -2.76 12.73 15.12
C ALA A 160 -2.55 11.28 15.60
N VAL A 161 -2.97 10.31 14.78
CA VAL A 161 -2.59 8.90 15.01
C VAL A 161 -1.09 8.74 14.86
N PHE A 162 -0.44 8.23 15.90
CA PHE A 162 1.01 8.03 15.94
C PHE A 162 1.42 6.77 15.18
N LYS A 163 2.29 6.93 14.21
CA LYS A 163 2.89 5.82 13.45
C LYS A 163 4.31 5.58 13.97
N LYS A 164 4.50 4.45 14.66
CA LYS A 164 5.82 4.04 15.17
C LYS A 164 6.79 3.82 14.01
N LYS A 165 8.05 4.28 14.16
CA LYS A 165 9.10 4.22 13.14
C LYS A 165 8.81 5.05 11.86
N ASP A 166 7.86 5.97 11.89
CA ASP A 166 7.63 6.89 10.78
C ASP A 166 8.76 7.92 10.70
N THR A 167 9.50 7.88 9.61
CA THR A 167 10.60 8.82 9.30
C THR A 167 10.18 9.91 8.31
N ARG A 168 8.94 9.87 7.83
CA ARG A 168 8.45 10.79 6.82
C ARG A 168 7.64 11.95 7.39
N THR A 169 6.93 11.73 8.47
CA THR A 169 6.26 12.83 9.18
C THR A 169 7.28 13.70 9.87
N ILE A 170 7.50 14.90 9.32
CA ILE A 170 8.42 15.89 9.83
C ILE A 170 7.63 17.05 10.42
N TYR A 171 8.03 17.46 11.62
CA TYR A 171 7.45 18.59 12.32
C TYR A 171 8.36 19.81 12.16
N ASN A 172 7.80 20.89 11.62
CA ASN A 172 8.47 22.19 11.53
C ASN A 172 8.00 23.03 12.72
N MET A 173 8.92 23.61 13.48
CA MET A 173 8.60 24.31 14.73
C MET A 173 9.47 25.54 14.93
N VAL A 174 8.83 26.65 15.33
CA VAL A 174 9.48 27.83 15.90
C VAL A 174 8.97 28.00 17.33
N TYR A 175 9.87 28.14 18.27
CA TYR A 175 9.51 28.30 19.68
C TYR A 175 10.37 29.37 20.34
N ARG A 176 9.84 29.97 21.40
CA ARG A 176 10.55 30.89 22.32
C ARG A 176 10.92 30.12 23.59
N ASP A 177 12.17 30.21 24.00
CA ASP A 177 12.69 29.52 25.16
C ASP A 177 12.68 30.43 26.41
N GLY A 178 11.65 30.30 27.22
CA GLY A 178 11.38 31.12 28.38
C GLY A 178 10.63 32.41 28.07
N LYS A 179 10.10 33.06 29.14
CA LYS A 179 9.38 34.31 29.02
C LYS A 179 10.32 35.43 28.56
N GLY A 180 10.11 35.96 27.35
CA GLY A 180 10.99 36.98 26.74
C GLY A 180 12.35 36.45 26.26
N GLY A 181 12.57 35.14 26.20
CA GLY A 181 13.81 34.51 25.79
C GLY A 181 14.03 34.47 24.27
N THR A 182 15.13 33.86 23.86
CA THR A 182 15.52 33.68 22.46
C THR A 182 14.57 32.73 21.74
N SER A 183 14.22 33.05 20.50
CA SER A 183 13.44 32.17 19.63
C SER A 183 14.34 31.27 18.79
N PHE A 184 13.94 30.02 18.66
CA PHE A 184 14.64 28.98 17.91
C PHE A 184 13.74 28.38 16.87
N ILE A 185 14.35 27.86 15.80
CA ILE A 185 13.69 27.13 14.72
C ILE A 185 14.29 25.73 14.61
N LYS A 186 13.46 24.73 14.45
CA LYS A 186 13.90 23.36 14.23
C LYS A 186 12.95 22.55 13.39
N ARG A 187 13.51 21.48 12.86
CA ARG A 187 12.83 20.50 12.04
C ARG A 187 13.15 19.12 12.58
N PHE A 188 12.14 18.32 12.92
CA PHE A 188 12.38 17.04 13.59
C PHE A 188 11.36 15.97 13.24
N ALA A 189 11.77 14.70 13.39
CA ALA A 189 10.90 13.53 13.30
C ALA A 189 10.70 12.90 14.69
N VAL A 190 9.57 12.22 14.88
CA VAL A 190 9.27 11.42 16.07
C VAL A 190 9.11 9.97 15.68
N THR A 191 10.19 9.21 15.72
CA THR A 191 10.24 7.81 15.27
C THR A 191 9.93 6.80 16.37
N GLY A 192 10.14 7.16 17.61
CA GLY A 192 9.91 6.31 18.77
C GLY A 192 9.76 7.10 20.06
N VAL A 193 8.83 6.69 20.89
CA VAL A 193 8.51 7.28 22.20
C VAL A 193 8.08 6.19 23.17
N THR A 194 8.23 6.46 24.46
CA THR A 194 7.55 5.69 25.52
C THR A 194 6.15 6.25 25.68
N ARG A 195 5.14 5.39 25.70
CA ARG A 195 3.73 5.76 25.91
C ARG A 195 3.59 6.42 27.28
N ASP A 196 2.69 7.38 27.38
CA ASP A 196 2.32 8.13 28.60
C ASP A 196 3.47 8.96 29.22
N LYS A 197 4.62 9.02 28.54
CA LYS A 197 5.74 9.88 28.94
C LYS A 197 5.63 11.24 28.24
N VAL A 198 5.72 12.30 29.04
CA VAL A 198 5.79 13.68 28.54
C VAL A 198 7.22 14.02 28.14
N TYR A 199 7.41 14.55 26.97
CA TYR A 199 8.69 15.01 26.43
C TYR A 199 8.65 16.52 26.23
N ASP A 200 9.71 17.19 26.60
CA ASP A 200 9.89 18.62 26.34
C ASP A 200 10.59 18.84 25.00
N LEU A 201 9.98 19.62 24.14
CA LEU A 201 10.52 19.98 22.82
C LEU A 201 11.31 21.29 22.86
N THR A 202 11.30 22.01 23.97
CA THR A 202 12.03 23.26 24.16
C THR A 202 13.34 23.02 24.95
N GLN A 203 13.88 24.02 25.64
CA GLN A 203 15.01 23.87 26.55
C GLN A 203 14.56 23.86 27.99
N SER A 204 13.31 23.55 28.26
CA SER A 204 12.69 23.41 29.59
C SER A 204 12.68 24.67 30.44
N LYS A 205 12.86 25.85 29.86
CA LYS A 205 12.72 27.09 30.63
C LYS A 205 11.26 27.44 30.89
N ALA A 206 10.95 27.89 32.07
CA ALA A 206 9.60 28.29 32.44
C ALA A 206 9.09 29.41 31.51
N GLY A 207 7.86 29.25 30.98
CA GLY A 207 7.27 30.19 30.04
C GLY A 207 7.74 30.03 28.58
N SER A 208 8.36 28.90 28.26
CA SER A 208 8.60 28.51 26.86
C SER A 208 7.28 28.31 26.11
N GLU A 209 7.25 28.69 24.85
CA GLU A 209 6.04 28.68 24.04
C GLU A 209 6.33 28.39 22.58
N ILE A 210 5.53 27.53 21.94
CA ILE A 210 5.55 27.27 20.50
C ILE A 210 4.84 28.43 19.78
N LEU A 211 5.54 29.11 18.90
CA LEU A 211 5.05 30.26 18.13
C LEU A 211 4.56 29.86 16.75
N TYR A 212 5.10 28.76 16.20
CA TYR A 212 4.70 28.16 14.93
C TYR A 212 4.91 26.64 14.97
N PHE A 213 3.94 25.90 14.47
CA PHE A 213 4.01 24.45 14.41
C PHE A 213 3.27 23.93 13.16
N SER A 214 3.93 23.07 12.40
CA SER A 214 3.35 22.45 11.22
C SER A 214 3.75 20.97 11.12
N PRO A 215 2.78 20.05 11.05
CA PRO A 215 3.01 18.65 10.78
C PRO A 215 3.04 18.41 9.28
N ASN A 216 4.10 17.81 8.76
CA ASN A 216 4.33 17.57 7.35
C ASN A 216 4.50 16.07 7.10
N SER A 217 3.45 15.41 6.61
CA SER A 217 3.35 13.94 6.49
C SER A 217 4.36 13.31 5.53
N ASN A 218 4.97 14.12 4.68
CA ASN A 218 5.96 13.67 3.70
C ASN A 218 7.20 14.59 3.67
N GLY A 219 7.47 15.29 4.76
CA GLY A 219 8.66 16.10 4.94
C GLY A 219 8.68 17.35 4.08
N GLU A 220 7.53 17.96 3.84
CA GLU A 220 7.41 19.24 3.17
C GLU A 220 8.16 20.33 3.97
N ALA A 221 8.80 21.24 3.27
CA ALA A 221 9.53 22.36 3.82
C ALA A 221 8.86 23.66 3.41
N GLU A 222 8.24 24.30 4.39
CA GLU A 222 7.49 25.54 4.22
C GLU A 222 8.40 26.76 4.27
N ILE A 223 7.98 27.85 3.64
CA ILE A 223 8.56 29.18 3.80
C ILE A 223 7.66 29.99 4.71
N ILE A 224 8.19 30.50 5.80
CA ILE A 224 7.48 31.33 6.77
C ILE A 224 8.04 32.74 6.79
N SER A 225 7.17 33.73 7.00
CA SER A 225 7.56 35.13 7.25
C SER A 225 7.52 35.41 8.74
N ILE A 226 8.63 35.85 9.29
CA ILE A 226 8.74 36.29 10.70
C ILE A 226 8.61 37.81 10.79
N ILE A 227 7.71 38.26 11.65
CA ILE A 227 7.45 39.69 11.90
C ILE A 227 7.74 39.99 13.37
N LEU A 228 8.67 40.92 13.62
CA LEU A 228 9.02 41.32 14.98
C LEU A 228 8.10 42.43 15.51
N ARG A 229 8.03 42.50 16.83
CA ARG A 229 7.46 43.69 17.49
C ARG A 229 8.43 44.86 17.31
N ASN A 230 7.92 45.99 16.81
CA ASN A 230 8.73 47.20 16.66
C ASN A 230 9.03 47.79 18.06
N THR A 231 10.32 47.91 18.36
CA THR A 231 10.83 48.51 19.63
C THR A 231 11.71 49.75 19.36
N GLY A 232 11.67 50.30 18.15
CA GLY A 232 12.41 51.49 17.73
C GLY A 232 13.88 51.27 17.37
N SER A 233 14.53 50.24 17.90
CA SER A 233 15.96 49.96 17.66
C SER A 233 16.23 48.89 16.60
N ILE A 234 15.18 48.28 16.05
CA ILE A 234 15.31 47.14 15.14
C ILE A 234 15.19 47.62 13.68
N LYS A 235 16.28 47.47 12.88
CA LYS A 235 16.32 47.89 11.49
C LYS A 235 15.52 46.99 10.56
N LYS A 236 15.46 45.65 10.79
CA LYS A 236 14.78 44.67 9.95
C LYS A 236 13.66 44.02 10.76
N LEU A 237 12.43 44.42 10.48
CA LEU A 237 11.24 43.96 11.22
C LEU A 237 10.57 42.70 10.60
N LYS A 238 10.87 42.39 9.32
CA LYS A 238 10.30 41.27 8.62
C LYS A 238 11.34 40.57 7.75
N TRP A 239 11.35 39.24 7.75
CA TRP A 239 12.12 38.40 6.82
C TRP A 239 11.50 37.02 6.70
N ASP A 240 11.89 36.31 5.64
CA ASP A 240 11.44 34.96 5.36
C ASP A 240 12.49 33.96 5.85
N LEU A 241 12.03 32.79 6.29
CA LEU A 241 12.83 31.62 6.60
C LEU A 241 12.27 30.41 5.87
N ASP A 242 13.17 29.67 5.23
CA ASP A 242 12.85 28.43 4.55
C ASP A 242 13.23 27.24 5.44
N PHE A 243 12.27 26.36 5.72
CA PHE A 243 12.54 25.13 6.45
C PHE A 243 13.41 24.14 5.66
N ALA A 244 13.52 24.28 4.33
CA ALA A 244 14.41 23.45 3.50
C ALA A 244 15.89 23.59 3.86
N ASP A 245 16.29 24.76 4.36
CA ASP A 245 17.66 25.05 4.80
C ASP A 245 18.02 24.32 6.11
N LEU A 246 17.03 23.73 6.78
CA LEU A 246 17.22 23.06 8.05
C LEU A 246 17.28 21.54 7.90
N GLN A 247 18.31 20.95 8.47
CA GLN A 247 18.39 19.49 8.58
C GLN A 247 17.33 18.95 9.55
N VAL A 248 16.71 17.83 9.16
CA VAL A 248 15.84 17.07 10.06
C VAL A 248 16.70 16.40 11.13
N LYS A 249 16.45 16.72 12.40
CA LYS A 249 17.19 16.21 13.56
C LYS A 249 16.24 15.49 14.54
N GLY A 250 16.78 15.04 15.66
CA GLY A 250 15.98 14.45 16.74
C GLY A 250 15.16 15.52 17.48
N ARG A 251 14.03 15.12 18.07
CA ARG A 251 13.12 16.02 18.79
C ARG A 251 13.76 16.81 19.95
N ALA A 252 14.77 16.25 20.62
CA ALA A 252 15.45 16.88 21.77
C ALA A 252 16.43 18.00 21.40
N VAL A 253 16.74 18.18 20.12
CA VAL A 253 17.68 19.20 19.66
C VAL A 253 17.08 20.58 19.82
N ARG A 254 17.88 21.54 20.30
CA ARG A 254 17.47 22.94 20.51
C ARG A 254 17.04 23.62 19.20
N GLY A 255 17.71 23.33 18.08
CA GLY A 255 17.51 24.00 16.80
C GLY A 255 18.43 25.21 16.61
N ASN A 256 18.19 25.96 15.54
CA ASN A 256 18.95 27.14 15.17
C ASN A 256 18.32 28.39 15.77
N THR A 257 19.13 29.36 16.16
CA THR A 257 18.65 30.66 16.67
C THR A 257 18.00 31.46 15.57
N VAL A 258 16.80 31.96 15.81
CA VAL A 258 16.07 32.87 14.92
C VAL A 258 16.33 34.31 15.29
N THR A 259 16.01 34.67 16.54
CA THR A 259 16.14 36.04 17.03
C THR A 259 16.08 36.10 18.55
N LYS A 260 16.71 37.13 19.14
CA LYS A 260 16.57 37.49 20.56
C LYS A 260 15.41 38.45 20.82
N TYR A 261 14.84 39.00 19.74
CA TYR A 261 13.75 39.97 19.85
C TYR A 261 12.39 39.28 19.86
N THR A 262 11.39 39.99 20.40
CA THR A 262 10.03 39.45 20.50
C THR A 262 9.39 39.35 19.11
N ILE A 263 8.99 38.16 18.74
CA ILE A 263 8.23 37.90 17.54
C ILE A 263 6.78 38.34 17.80
N LYS A 264 6.22 39.16 16.89
CA LYS A 264 4.84 39.60 16.90
C LYS A 264 3.92 38.57 16.26
N LYS A 265 4.35 38.04 15.09
CA LYS A 265 3.58 37.09 14.30
C LYS A 265 4.49 36.26 13.41
N ILE A 266 4.09 35.02 13.12
CA ILE A 266 4.68 34.17 12.10
C ILE A 266 3.56 33.84 11.11
N GLU A 267 3.81 34.00 9.82
CA GLU A 267 2.86 33.72 8.77
C GLU A 267 3.44 32.69 7.81
N LEU A 268 2.61 31.69 7.43
CA LEU A 268 2.95 30.81 6.32
C LEU A 268 2.93 31.63 5.01
N LYS A 269 4.06 31.66 4.32
CA LYS A 269 4.18 32.37 3.04
C LYS A 269 3.95 31.41 1.88
N GLU A 270 4.55 30.22 1.93
CA GLU A 270 4.48 29.24 0.86
C GLU A 270 4.54 27.82 1.45
N LYS A 271 3.69 26.92 0.93
CA LYS A 271 3.80 25.50 1.16
C LYS A 271 4.94 24.96 0.30
N GLY A 272 6.02 24.52 0.93
CA GLY A 272 7.15 23.96 0.21
C GLY A 272 6.93 22.52 -0.25
N VAL A 273 7.94 22.01 -0.93
CA VAL A 273 7.98 20.61 -1.39
C VAL A 273 8.72 19.71 -0.42
N SER A 274 8.55 18.42 -0.55
CA SER A 274 9.28 17.44 0.27
C SER A 274 10.78 17.49 0.02
N THR A 275 11.55 17.55 1.09
CA THR A 275 13.01 17.46 1.08
C THR A 275 13.53 16.02 1.26
N LEU A 276 12.63 15.05 1.42
CA LEU A 276 12.98 13.65 1.62
C LEU A 276 13.25 12.94 0.30
N LYS A 277 14.05 11.86 0.36
CA LYS A 277 14.33 11.03 -0.80
C LYS A 277 13.03 10.41 -1.36
N PRO A 278 12.92 10.26 -2.70
CA PRO A 278 11.81 9.56 -3.32
C PRO A 278 11.63 8.15 -2.74
N ARG A 279 10.40 7.68 -2.62
CA ARG A 279 10.09 6.30 -2.25
C ARG A 279 9.43 5.56 -3.41
N LYS A 280 9.82 4.31 -3.61
CA LYS A 280 9.16 3.42 -4.56
C LYS A 280 7.80 3.01 -4.00
N ILE A 281 6.79 2.99 -4.85
CA ILE A 281 5.42 2.59 -4.49
C ILE A 281 4.98 1.52 -5.48
N TRP A 282 4.39 0.46 -4.94
CA TRP A 282 3.81 -0.66 -5.68
C TRP A 282 2.31 -0.70 -5.47
N PHE A 283 1.59 -1.22 -6.44
CA PHE A 283 0.17 -1.50 -6.37
C PHE A 283 -0.06 -3.00 -6.30
N ASP A 284 -0.68 -3.46 -5.24
CA ASP A 284 -1.11 -4.84 -5.09
C ASP A 284 -2.52 -5.00 -5.66
N GLU A 285 -2.63 -5.66 -6.82
CA GLU A 285 -3.89 -5.85 -7.54
C GLU A 285 -4.87 -6.75 -6.76
N THR A 286 -4.36 -7.64 -5.91
CA THR A 286 -5.19 -8.58 -5.15
C THR A 286 -5.97 -7.89 -4.04
N ILE A 287 -5.30 -7.04 -3.28
CA ILE A 287 -5.92 -6.28 -2.18
C ILE A 287 -6.30 -4.85 -2.58
N ARG A 288 -6.03 -4.46 -3.82
CA ARG A 288 -6.34 -3.15 -4.41
C ARG A 288 -5.81 -1.97 -3.59
N ARG A 289 -4.55 -2.09 -3.09
CA ARG A 289 -3.91 -1.07 -2.26
C ARG A 289 -2.46 -0.80 -2.67
N LEU A 290 -2.01 0.40 -2.32
CA LEU A 290 -0.59 0.76 -2.45
C LEU A 290 0.23 0.15 -1.32
N ASN A 291 1.49 -0.20 -1.62
CA ASN A 291 2.43 -0.72 -0.62
C ASN A 291 3.87 -0.29 -0.92
N LEU A 292 4.76 -0.49 0.08
CA LEU A 292 6.20 -0.25 0.00
C LEU A 292 7.01 -1.55 0.05
N GLU A 293 6.35 -2.69 0.05
CA GLU A 293 6.90 -4.03 0.33
C GLU A 293 7.19 -4.82 -0.95
N GLU A 294 7.29 -4.13 -2.09
CA GLU A 294 7.59 -4.70 -3.41
C GLU A 294 6.55 -5.71 -3.91
N ARG A 295 5.29 -5.60 -3.44
CA ARG A 295 4.20 -6.47 -3.87
C ARG A 295 3.41 -5.86 -5.02
N GLY A 296 3.24 -6.63 -6.10
CA GLY A 296 2.47 -6.25 -7.27
C GLY A 296 3.20 -5.35 -8.27
N LEU A 297 2.47 -4.45 -8.92
CA LEU A 297 2.97 -3.58 -9.97
C LEU A 297 3.76 -2.39 -9.40
N LEU A 298 5.00 -2.20 -9.83
CA LEU A 298 5.79 -1.00 -9.50
C LEU A 298 5.24 0.21 -10.25
N LEU A 299 4.69 1.18 -9.52
CA LEU A 299 4.18 2.45 -10.09
C LEU A 299 5.27 3.49 -10.28
N GLY A 300 6.43 3.33 -9.62
CA GLY A 300 7.59 4.21 -9.75
C GLY A 300 8.07 4.80 -8.44
N ALA A 301 9.02 5.74 -8.53
CA ALA A 301 9.55 6.50 -7.39
C ALA A 301 8.81 7.82 -7.24
N PHE A 302 8.21 8.06 -6.07
CA PHE A 302 7.40 9.22 -5.76
C PHE A 302 8.11 10.16 -4.79
N LYS A 303 8.18 11.43 -5.14
CA LYS A 303 8.54 12.55 -4.25
C LYS A 303 7.29 13.07 -3.54
N GLY A 304 7.45 14.10 -2.72
CA GLY A 304 6.37 14.61 -1.87
C GLY A 304 5.16 15.16 -2.60
N ASP A 305 5.39 15.80 -3.72
CA ASP A 305 4.40 16.47 -4.56
C ASP A 305 3.89 15.61 -5.73
N ASP A 306 4.53 14.45 -5.95
CA ASP A 306 4.11 13.53 -7.00
C ASP A 306 2.70 12.97 -6.73
N LYS A 307 1.88 12.90 -7.76
CA LYS A 307 0.52 12.37 -7.71
C LYS A 307 0.40 11.06 -8.49
N LEU A 308 -0.62 10.31 -8.16
CA LEU A 308 -1.02 9.08 -8.82
C LEU A 308 -2.20 9.38 -9.72
N LEU A 309 -2.08 9.08 -11.01
CA LEU A 309 -3.20 9.12 -11.96
C LEU A 309 -4.04 7.86 -11.78
N VAL A 310 -5.32 8.05 -11.55
CA VAL A 310 -6.32 6.99 -11.41
C VAL A 310 -7.32 7.11 -12.56
N VAL A 311 -7.50 6.06 -13.34
CA VAL A 311 -8.48 5.98 -14.43
C VAL A 311 -9.46 4.86 -14.16
N THR A 312 -10.76 5.14 -14.29
CA THR A 312 -11.83 4.17 -14.10
C THR A 312 -12.44 3.70 -15.41
N GLN A 313 -13.08 2.55 -15.39
CA GLN A 313 -13.84 2.00 -16.52
C GLN A 313 -15.02 2.90 -16.96
N HIS A 314 -15.49 3.79 -16.07
CA HIS A 314 -16.57 4.75 -16.37
C HIS A 314 -16.06 6.02 -17.07
N GLY A 315 -14.79 6.03 -17.45
CA GLY A 315 -14.17 7.17 -18.14
C GLY A 315 -13.90 8.37 -17.23
N THR A 316 -13.85 8.17 -15.91
CA THR A 316 -13.37 9.20 -15.00
C THR A 316 -11.88 9.07 -14.77
N LEU A 317 -11.21 10.20 -14.60
CA LEU A 317 -9.82 10.27 -14.23
C LEU A 317 -9.59 11.36 -13.18
N LYS A 318 -8.65 11.07 -12.28
CA LYS A 318 -8.24 12.01 -11.22
C LYS A 318 -6.79 11.79 -10.84
N ALA A 319 -6.16 12.82 -10.31
CA ALA A 319 -4.85 12.69 -9.72
C ALA A 319 -4.93 12.85 -8.19
N VAL A 320 -4.47 11.84 -7.47
CA VAL A 320 -4.54 11.76 -6.01
C VAL A 320 -3.16 11.65 -5.39
N ALA A 321 -3.01 12.08 -4.14
CA ALA A 321 -1.79 11.81 -3.39
C ALA A 321 -1.60 10.29 -3.19
N PRO A 322 -0.37 9.76 -3.30
CA PRO A 322 -0.11 8.33 -3.19
C PRO A 322 -0.09 7.87 -1.73
N GLU A 323 -1.24 7.94 -1.06
CA GLU A 323 -1.40 7.49 0.32
C GLU A 323 -1.57 5.97 0.41
N LEU A 324 -0.80 5.31 1.29
CA LEU A 324 -0.86 3.85 1.46
C LEU A 324 -2.18 3.34 2.05
N SER A 325 -2.98 4.23 2.63
CA SER A 325 -4.31 3.93 3.17
C SER A 325 -5.40 3.83 2.10
N LEU A 326 -5.15 4.37 0.90
CA LEU A 326 -6.13 4.34 -0.19
C LEU A 326 -6.44 2.92 -0.62
N HIS A 327 -7.72 2.64 -0.76
CA HIS A 327 -8.25 1.45 -1.40
C HIS A 327 -8.85 1.85 -2.75
N PHE A 328 -8.51 1.10 -3.79
CA PHE A 328 -9.01 1.30 -5.15
C PHE A 328 -10.03 0.22 -5.45
N ASP A 329 -11.24 0.62 -5.83
CA ASP A 329 -12.31 -0.30 -6.19
C ASP A 329 -12.05 -1.00 -7.54
N GLU A 330 -12.90 -1.96 -7.91
CA GLU A 330 -12.77 -2.74 -9.14
C GLU A 330 -12.98 -1.91 -10.41
N SER A 331 -13.58 -0.73 -10.30
CA SER A 331 -13.78 0.17 -11.44
C SER A 331 -12.48 0.78 -11.95
N VAL A 332 -11.43 0.81 -11.14
CA VAL A 332 -10.12 1.34 -11.51
C VAL A 332 -9.41 0.36 -12.46
N ILE A 333 -9.19 0.81 -13.69
CA ILE A 333 -8.56 0.03 -14.76
C ILE A 333 -7.11 0.41 -15.02
N HIS A 334 -6.70 1.63 -14.63
CA HIS A 334 -5.33 2.08 -14.83
C HIS A 334 -4.84 2.94 -13.67
N LEU A 335 -3.63 2.63 -13.21
CA LEU A 335 -2.91 3.37 -12.18
C LEU A 335 -1.48 3.61 -12.66
N GLU A 336 -1.06 4.86 -12.69
CA GLU A 336 0.34 5.21 -12.97
C GLU A 336 0.75 6.47 -12.21
N LYS A 337 2.06 6.69 -12.09
CA LYS A 337 2.57 7.97 -11.61
C LYS A 337 2.15 9.07 -12.60
N TRP A 338 1.45 10.10 -12.12
CA TRP A 338 1.08 11.23 -12.96
C TRP A 338 2.32 12.03 -13.37
N ILE A 339 2.44 12.25 -14.66
CA ILE A 339 3.52 13.04 -15.27
C ILE A 339 2.87 14.22 -15.99
N PRO A 340 3.14 15.47 -15.56
CA PRO A 340 2.64 16.65 -16.25
C PRO A 340 3.00 16.61 -17.73
N LYS A 341 2.08 17.05 -18.60
CA LYS A 341 2.24 17.10 -20.06
C LYS A 341 2.39 15.72 -20.77
N LYS A 342 2.24 14.61 -20.05
CA LYS A 342 2.13 13.27 -20.69
C LYS A 342 0.72 13.12 -21.25
N PRO A 343 0.55 12.94 -22.58
CA PRO A 343 -0.77 12.76 -23.17
C PRO A 343 -1.34 11.40 -22.79
N ILE A 344 -2.64 11.38 -22.49
CA ILE A 344 -3.42 10.18 -22.22
C ILE A 344 -4.15 9.81 -23.52
N THR A 345 -4.09 8.54 -23.90
CA THR A 345 -4.83 8.00 -25.05
C THR A 345 -5.83 6.98 -24.56
N ALA A 346 -7.09 7.16 -24.85
CA ALA A 346 -8.17 6.29 -24.47
C ALA A 346 -9.00 5.85 -25.69
N VAL A 347 -9.37 4.58 -25.70
CA VAL A 347 -10.37 4.03 -26.61
C VAL A 347 -11.59 3.67 -25.75
N TYR A 348 -12.76 4.13 -26.13
CA TYR A 348 -14.00 3.85 -25.41
C TYR A 348 -15.16 3.62 -26.37
N PHE A 349 -16.15 2.87 -25.90
CA PHE A 349 -17.37 2.64 -26.63
C PHE A 349 -18.46 3.58 -26.14
N ASP A 350 -19.03 4.36 -27.06
CA ASP A 350 -20.16 5.23 -26.79
C ASP A 350 -21.47 4.46 -27.03
N THR A 351 -22.21 4.26 -25.96
CA THR A 351 -23.47 3.48 -25.99
C THR A 351 -24.61 4.21 -26.70
N GLU A 352 -24.59 5.54 -26.75
CA GLU A 352 -25.62 6.33 -27.45
C GLU A 352 -25.37 6.31 -28.96
N LYS A 353 -24.11 6.50 -29.36
CA LYS A 353 -23.70 6.54 -30.77
C LYS A 353 -23.36 5.15 -31.34
N GLN A 354 -23.37 4.09 -30.51
CA GLN A 354 -23.10 2.70 -30.88
C GLN A 354 -21.81 2.52 -31.69
N ARG A 355 -20.72 3.21 -31.30
CA ARG A 355 -19.42 3.14 -31.96
C ARG A 355 -18.26 3.39 -31.01
N TYR A 356 -17.07 2.96 -31.42
CA TYR A 356 -15.82 3.23 -30.72
C TYR A 356 -15.26 4.62 -31.06
N PHE A 357 -14.72 5.28 -30.03
CA PHE A 357 -14.00 6.53 -30.17
C PHE A 357 -12.57 6.38 -29.66
N LEU A 358 -11.65 7.05 -30.35
CA LEU A 358 -10.27 7.26 -29.93
C LEU A 358 -10.09 8.73 -29.52
N LYS A 359 -9.65 8.96 -28.29
CA LYS A 359 -9.39 10.30 -27.76
C LYS A 359 -7.97 10.40 -27.25
N ARG A 360 -7.27 11.48 -27.57
CA ARG A 360 -5.96 11.82 -27.03
C ARG A 360 -6.00 13.21 -26.46
N PHE A 361 -5.64 13.35 -25.18
CA PHE A 361 -5.79 14.59 -24.44
C PHE A 361 -4.75 14.72 -23.33
N LEU A 362 -4.66 15.89 -22.74
CA LEU A 362 -3.85 16.20 -21.55
C LEU A 362 -4.79 16.37 -20.36
N LEU A 363 -4.38 15.92 -19.19
CA LEU A 363 -5.04 16.24 -17.93
C LEU A 363 -4.59 17.66 -17.53
N GLU A 364 -5.50 18.64 -17.66
CA GLU A 364 -5.21 20.06 -17.41
C GLU A 364 -5.31 20.40 -15.93
N SER A 365 -6.28 19.81 -15.22
CA SER A 365 -6.50 20.04 -13.80
C SER A 365 -6.25 18.76 -12.98
N VAL A 366 -5.49 18.92 -11.92
CA VAL A 366 -5.11 17.82 -11.01
C VAL A 366 -6.03 17.74 -9.79
N GLU A 367 -6.86 18.76 -9.57
CA GLU A 367 -7.63 18.94 -8.34
C GLU A 367 -9.06 18.37 -8.41
N LYS A 368 -9.56 18.17 -9.63
CA LYS A 368 -10.94 17.69 -9.84
C LYS A 368 -10.96 16.39 -10.62
N GLU A 369 -11.95 15.56 -10.33
CA GLU A 369 -12.27 14.39 -11.13
C GLU A 369 -12.86 14.86 -12.47
N GLU A 370 -12.28 14.40 -13.57
CA GLU A 370 -12.73 14.70 -14.92
C GLU A 370 -13.32 13.44 -15.58
N ASN A 371 -14.40 13.61 -16.34
CA ASN A 371 -14.95 12.54 -17.15
C ASN A 371 -14.63 12.83 -18.63
N PHE A 372 -13.77 11.98 -19.24
CA PHE A 372 -13.34 12.18 -20.62
C PHE A 372 -14.26 11.54 -21.66
N ILE A 373 -15.23 10.73 -21.24
CA ILE A 373 -16.25 10.11 -22.11
C ILE A 373 -17.39 11.09 -22.38
N LYS A 374 -17.80 11.89 -21.38
CA LYS A 374 -18.82 12.94 -21.59
C LYS A 374 -18.21 14.08 -22.38
N GLU A 375 -18.72 14.34 -23.56
CA GLU A 375 -18.42 15.57 -24.31
C GLU A 375 -18.93 16.78 -23.51
N ARG A 376 -18.07 17.81 -23.41
CA ARG A 376 -18.48 19.14 -22.96
C ARG A 376 -19.28 19.83 -24.04
#